data_d88c47e053591ca5580073a509a36d7b
#
_entry.id   d88c47e053591ca5580073a509a36d7b
#
_cell.length_a   1.000
_cell.length_b   1.000
_cell.length_c   1.000
_cell.angle_alpha   90.00
_cell.angle_beta   90.00
_cell.angle_gamma   90.00
#
_symmetry.space_group_name_H-M   'P 1'
#
loop_
_entity.id
_entity.type
_entity.pdbx_description
1 polymer ?
#
loop_
_entity_poly.entity_id
_entity_poly.type
_entity_poly.pdbx_seq_one_letter_code
_entity_poly.pdbx_strand_id
1 'polypeptide(L)'
;YAHHIECPQTCYRRVVKTKEKISEILLKDTDVNGIVQVCSFVVAEKNIDKYTNNSFAPDYRGWKFNIERGCILAIGNQYNIRINKIKDDLANTASIFSIVPNADPTQNNALIDLGQQKIVISLPEKTYRQYYNIQGYIDIQPVMHSMLIVPALVYTFSELRVTNDLEEMEYYRWYRALKKACEGIGVSLNEDGLKKMDSFKVAQQLLNGPLVKAIEYSAMGGGIYED
;
A
#
# COMPACT_ATOMS: atom_id res chain seq x y z
N TYR A 1 -14.16 -1.19 -28.84
CA TYR A 1 -14.06 -2.04 -27.66
C TYR A 1 -14.30 -1.19 -26.41
N ALA A 2 -14.81 -1.81 -25.34
CA ALA A 2 -14.91 -1.21 -24.03
C ALA A 2 -14.34 -2.21 -23.02
N HIS A 3 -13.40 -1.75 -22.18
CA HIS A 3 -12.79 -2.55 -21.13
C HIS A 3 -13.30 -2.04 -19.79
N HIS A 4 -14.02 -2.87 -19.06
CA HIS A 4 -14.46 -2.61 -17.69
C HIS A 4 -13.42 -3.17 -16.74
N ILE A 5 -12.91 -2.32 -15.88
CA ILE A 5 -11.89 -2.63 -14.88
C ILE A 5 -12.49 -2.36 -13.52
N GLU A 6 -12.46 -3.33 -12.65
CA GLU A 6 -13.01 -3.23 -11.30
C GLU A 6 -12.06 -3.85 -10.29
N CYS A 7 -11.88 -3.17 -9.16
CA CYS A 7 -11.20 -3.70 -7.98
C CYS A 7 -12.17 -3.58 -6.79
N PRO A 8 -12.85 -4.66 -6.39
CA PRO A 8 -13.86 -4.61 -5.33
C PRO A 8 -13.30 -4.16 -3.98
N GLN A 9 -12.03 -4.51 -3.68
CA GLN A 9 -11.41 -4.18 -2.38
C GLN A 9 -11.18 -2.67 -2.20
N THR A 10 -10.99 -1.93 -3.29
CA THR A 10 -10.77 -0.48 -3.26
C THR A 10 -11.95 0.31 -3.79
N CYS A 11 -13.04 -0.36 -4.18
CA CYS A 11 -14.18 0.23 -4.87
C CYS A 11 -13.80 0.95 -6.18
N TYR A 12 -12.61 0.67 -6.72
CA TYR A 12 -12.16 1.23 -7.99
C TYR A 12 -12.97 0.66 -9.13
N ARG A 13 -13.47 1.55 -10.01
CA ARG A 13 -14.26 1.17 -11.17
C ARG A 13 -13.97 2.13 -12.32
N ARG A 14 -13.59 1.57 -13.48
CA ARG A 14 -13.26 2.38 -14.67
C ARG A 14 -13.69 1.65 -15.94
N VAL A 15 -14.20 2.42 -16.92
CA VAL A 15 -14.43 1.91 -18.28
C VAL A 15 -13.52 2.68 -19.24
N VAL A 16 -12.73 1.95 -19.98
CA VAL A 16 -11.87 2.49 -21.05
C VAL A 16 -12.43 2.08 -22.40
N LYS A 17 -12.66 3.06 -23.27
CA LYS A 17 -13.14 2.83 -24.65
C LYS A 17 -12.00 3.03 -25.62
N THR A 18 -11.86 2.12 -26.59
CA THR A 18 -10.84 2.20 -27.63
C THR A 18 -11.35 1.59 -28.94
N LYS A 19 -10.76 2.03 -30.06
CA LYS A 19 -10.96 1.38 -31.38
C LYS A 19 -9.81 0.43 -31.72
N GLU A 20 -8.73 0.51 -30.98
CA GLU A 20 -7.53 -0.27 -31.18
C GLU A 20 -7.72 -1.72 -30.71
N LYS A 21 -7.08 -2.67 -31.42
CA LYS A 21 -7.08 -4.08 -31.02
C LYS A 21 -6.22 -4.35 -29.78
N ILE A 22 -5.22 -3.52 -29.57
CA ILE A 22 -4.30 -3.57 -28.43
C ILE A 22 -4.37 -2.21 -27.75
N SER A 23 -4.56 -2.20 -26.45
CA SER A 23 -4.53 -0.98 -25.66
C SER A 23 -3.82 -1.23 -24.33
N GLU A 24 -3.00 -0.27 -23.92
CA GLU A 24 -2.33 -0.29 -22.63
C GLU A 24 -3.11 0.61 -21.67
N ILE A 25 -3.39 0.07 -20.49
CA ILE A 25 -4.14 0.78 -19.45
C ILE A 25 -3.28 0.81 -18.20
N LEU A 26 -2.83 2.01 -17.84
CA LEU A 26 -2.07 2.21 -16.63
C LEU A 26 -3.04 2.33 -15.44
N LEU A 27 -2.82 1.51 -14.42
CA LEU A 27 -3.48 1.58 -13.12
C LEU A 27 -2.48 2.12 -12.10
N LYS A 28 -2.92 3.09 -11.30
CA LYS A 28 -2.08 3.58 -10.20
C LYS A 28 -2.06 2.53 -9.08
N ASP A 29 -0.91 2.37 -8.46
CA ASP A 29 -0.75 1.43 -7.34
C ASP A 29 -1.69 1.79 -6.16
N THR A 30 -1.97 3.07 -5.95
CA THR A 30 -2.91 3.56 -4.93
C THR A 30 -4.35 3.14 -5.18
N ASP A 31 -4.75 2.94 -6.45
CA ASP A 31 -6.14 2.75 -6.85
C ASP A 31 -6.60 1.29 -6.73
N VAL A 32 -5.68 0.35 -6.71
CA VAL A 32 -5.99 -1.09 -6.77
C VAL A 32 -5.28 -1.89 -5.68
N ASN A 33 -5.96 -2.92 -5.15
CA ASN A 33 -5.40 -3.85 -4.17
C ASN A 33 -6.14 -5.20 -4.25
N GLY A 34 -5.42 -6.32 -4.13
CA GLY A 34 -6.00 -7.65 -4.17
C GLY A 34 -6.36 -8.10 -5.58
N ILE A 35 -7.63 -8.29 -5.92
CA ILE A 35 -8.04 -8.81 -7.23
C ILE A 35 -8.61 -7.68 -8.08
N VAL A 36 -7.99 -7.46 -9.25
CA VAL A 36 -8.51 -6.59 -10.31
C VAL A 36 -9.19 -7.46 -11.35
N GLN A 37 -10.44 -7.19 -11.62
CA GLN A 37 -11.24 -7.86 -12.64
C GLN A 37 -11.27 -6.99 -13.89
N VAL A 38 -10.97 -7.61 -15.05
CA VAL A 38 -11.03 -6.94 -16.34
C VAL A 38 -11.96 -7.74 -17.25
N CYS A 39 -13.00 -7.07 -17.74
CA CYS A 39 -13.91 -7.65 -18.73
C CYS A 39 -13.94 -6.76 -19.97
N SER A 40 -13.86 -7.38 -21.15
CA SER A 40 -13.84 -6.67 -22.42
C SER A 40 -15.15 -6.89 -23.18
N PHE A 41 -15.62 -5.84 -23.83
CA PHE A 41 -16.86 -5.86 -24.60
C PHE A 41 -16.65 -5.29 -26.00
N VAL A 42 -17.39 -5.77 -26.96
CA VAL A 42 -17.65 -5.07 -28.22
C VAL A 42 -18.98 -4.35 -28.08
N VAL A 43 -18.96 -3.03 -28.24
CA VAL A 43 -20.12 -2.17 -28.01
C VAL A 43 -20.45 -1.41 -29.30
N ALA A 44 -21.72 -1.29 -29.63
CA ALA A 44 -22.16 -0.51 -30.78
C ALA A 44 -21.87 0.99 -30.59
N GLU A 45 -21.08 1.58 -31.48
CA GLU A 45 -20.71 3.01 -31.42
C GLU A 45 -21.84 3.90 -31.94
N LYS A 46 -22.69 3.37 -32.83
CA LYS A 46 -23.85 4.02 -33.44
C LYS A 46 -25.00 3.01 -33.57
N ASN A 47 -26.19 3.49 -33.89
CA ASN A 47 -27.31 2.63 -34.25
C ASN A 47 -26.95 1.83 -35.50
N ILE A 48 -27.30 0.55 -35.53
CA ILE A 48 -27.04 -0.37 -36.65
C ILE A 48 -28.39 -0.98 -37.01
N ASP A 49 -28.86 -0.65 -38.19
CA ASP A 49 -30.11 -1.22 -38.70
C ASP A 49 -29.80 -2.55 -39.37
N LYS A 50 -30.71 -3.50 -39.20
CA LYS A 50 -30.66 -4.84 -39.87
C LYS A 50 -29.35 -5.58 -39.62
N TYR A 51 -28.77 -5.49 -38.41
CA TYR A 51 -27.59 -6.24 -38.03
C TYR A 51 -27.83 -7.75 -38.16
N THR A 52 -26.91 -8.45 -38.80
CA THR A 52 -26.89 -9.90 -38.87
C THR A 52 -25.46 -10.41 -38.68
N ASN A 53 -25.31 -11.65 -38.23
CA ASN A 53 -24.02 -12.27 -37.99
C ASN A 53 -24.11 -13.77 -38.33
N ASN A 54 -23.11 -14.26 -39.09
CA ASN A 54 -23.06 -15.68 -39.47
C ASN A 54 -22.80 -16.63 -38.29
N SER A 55 -22.33 -16.08 -37.16
CA SER A 55 -22.11 -16.81 -35.90
C SER A 55 -23.34 -16.89 -34.99
N PHE A 56 -24.49 -16.40 -35.42
CA PHE A 56 -25.72 -16.59 -34.66
C PHE A 56 -26.07 -18.07 -34.51
N ALA A 57 -26.66 -18.41 -33.38
CA ALA A 57 -27.22 -19.73 -33.16
C ALA A 57 -28.20 -20.09 -34.29
N PRO A 58 -28.37 -21.39 -34.64
CA PRO A 58 -29.19 -21.83 -35.79
C PRO A 58 -30.57 -21.20 -35.83
N ASP A 59 -31.22 -21.02 -34.65
CA ASP A 59 -32.58 -20.45 -34.51
C ASP A 59 -32.69 -18.99 -34.93
N TYR A 60 -31.55 -18.26 -34.93
CA TYR A 60 -31.46 -16.84 -35.28
C TYR A 60 -30.79 -16.58 -36.61
N ARG A 61 -30.44 -17.60 -37.35
CA ARG A 61 -29.84 -17.45 -38.70
C ARG A 61 -30.82 -16.77 -39.65
N GLY A 62 -30.32 -15.72 -40.33
CA GLY A 62 -31.12 -14.90 -41.23
C GLY A 62 -31.95 -13.82 -40.60
N TRP A 63 -32.03 -13.79 -39.26
CA TRP A 63 -32.70 -12.70 -38.53
C TRP A 63 -31.89 -11.41 -38.65
N LYS A 64 -32.61 -10.29 -38.65
CA LYS A 64 -32.03 -8.93 -38.67
C LYS A 64 -32.49 -8.17 -37.45
N PHE A 65 -31.55 -7.65 -36.71
CA PHE A 65 -31.79 -6.93 -35.46
C PHE A 65 -31.46 -5.45 -35.62
N ASN A 66 -32.25 -4.58 -35.01
CA ASN A 66 -31.90 -3.18 -34.86
C ASN A 66 -31.15 -3.04 -33.54
N ILE A 67 -29.92 -2.58 -33.61
CA ILE A 67 -29.00 -2.42 -32.49
C ILE A 67 -28.86 -0.95 -32.18
N GLU A 68 -29.18 -0.57 -30.97
CA GLU A 68 -28.98 0.81 -30.51
C GLU A 68 -27.54 1.06 -30.12
N ARG A 69 -27.15 2.34 -30.19
CA ARG A 69 -25.86 2.80 -29.66
C ARG A 69 -25.71 2.42 -28.20
N GLY A 70 -24.58 1.81 -27.83
CA GLY A 70 -24.30 1.38 -26.46
C GLY A 70 -24.65 -0.10 -26.19
N CYS A 71 -25.39 -0.78 -27.09
CA CYS A 71 -25.66 -2.19 -26.95
C CYS A 71 -24.38 -3.03 -27.06
N ILE A 72 -24.29 -4.06 -26.20
CA ILE A 72 -23.18 -5.02 -26.20
C ILE A 72 -23.42 -6.02 -27.31
N LEU A 73 -22.46 -6.12 -28.24
CA LEU A 73 -22.48 -7.05 -29.36
C LEU A 73 -21.71 -8.34 -29.08
N ALA A 74 -20.71 -8.27 -28.23
CA ALA A 74 -19.93 -9.43 -27.79
C ALA A 74 -19.32 -9.17 -26.43
N ILE A 75 -19.14 -10.24 -25.67
CA ILE A 75 -18.48 -10.24 -24.36
C ILE A 75 -17.22 -11.09 -24.49
N GLY A 76 -16.09 -10.53 -24.11
CA GLY A 76 -14.82 -11.24 -24.02
C GLY A 76 -14.68 -12.00 -22.71
N ASN A 77 -13.54 -12.65 -22.55
CA ASN A 77 -13.22 -13.34 -21.29
C ASN A 77 -13.02 -12.33 -20.16
N GLN A 78 -13.47 -12.71 -18.99
CA GLN A 78 -13.12 -12.00 -17.75
C GLN A 78 -11.78 -12.51 -17.24
N TYR A 79 -10.89 -11.58 -16.95
CA TYR A 79 -9.58 -11.85 -16.34
C TYR A 79 -9.56 -11.35 -14.90
N ASN A 80 -9.06 -12.19 -14.00
CA ASN A 80 -8.82 -11.83 -12.61
C ASN A 80 -7.31 -11.72 -12.41
N ILE A 81 -6.82 -10.50 -12.25
CA ILE A 81 -5.41 -10.18 -12.05
C ILE A 81 -5.20 -9.99 -10.56
N ARG A 82 -4.39 -10.84 -9.94
CA ARG A 82 -4.04 -10.66 -8.53
C ARG A 82 -2.90 -9.66 -8.42
N ILE A 83 -3.18 -8.53 -7.80
CA ILE A 83 -2.18 -7.55 -7.41
C ILE A 83 -1.64 -7.96 -6.04
N ASN A 84 -0.50 -8.63 -6.07
CA ASN A 84 0.26 -8.86 -4.86
C ASN A 84 1.11 -7.60 -4.65
N LYS A 85 0.59 -6.66 -3.87
CA LYS A 85 1.48 -5.65 -3.31
C LYS A 85 2.50 -6.40 -2.48
N ILE A 86 3.78 -6.20 -2.74
CA ILE A 86 4.82 -6.57 -1.79
C ILE A 86 4.40 -5.82 -0.53
N LYS A 87 3.73 -6.52 0.38
CA LYS A 87 3.56 -6.01 1.73
C LYS A 87 4.98 -5.99 2.26
N ASP A 88 5.58 -4.83 2.23
CA ASP A 88 6.67 -4.53 3.12
C ASP A 88 6.18 -4.99 4.49
N ASP A 89 6.78 -6.02 5.07
CA ASP A 89 6.35 -6.54 6.37
C ASP A 89 6.41 -5.44 7.45
N LEU A 90 7.14 -4.37 7.17
CA LEU A 90 7.17 -3.13 7.94
C LEU A 90 6.21 -2.05 7.44
N ALA A 91 5.61 -2.17 6.24
CA ALA A 91 4.48 -1.30 5.87
C ALA A 91 3.25 -1.58 6.76
N ASN A 92 3.21 -2.73 7.41
CA ASN A 92 2.30 -2.98 8.53
C ASN A 92 3.00 -2.61 9.86
N THR A 93 3.46 -1.36 9.97
CA THR A 93 4.11 -0.83 11.18
C THR A 93 3.29 -1.12 12.43
N ALA A 94 1.97 -1.20 12.30
CA ALA A 94 1.06 -1.61 13.37
C ALA A 94 1.32 -3.03 13.93
N SER A 95 2.04 -3.90 13.22
CA SER A 95 2.41 -5.22 13.74
C SER A 95 3.61 -5.16 14.68
N ILE A 96 4.53 -4.23 14.44
CA ILE A 96 5.79 -4.06 15.18
C ILE A 96 5.69 -2.90 16.18
N PHE A 97 5.04 -1.81 15.79
CA PHE A 97 4.95 -0.60 16.60
C PHE A 97 3.56 -0.39 17.20
N SER A 98 3.55 0.29 18.35
CA SER A 98 2.36 0.82 18.98
C SER A 98 2.63 2.26 19.39
N ILE A 99 1.81 3.19 18.95
CA ILE A 99 1.91 4.60 19.33
C ILE A 99 0.79 4.89 20.32
N VAL A 100 1.16 5.36 21.51
CA VAL A 100 0.24 5.53 22.65
C VAL A 100 0.44 6.91 23.30
N PRO A 101 -0.54 7.43 24.01
CA PRO A 101 -0.33 8.60 24.86
C PRO A 101 0.56 8.23 26.04
N ASN A 102 1.41 9.16 26.48
CA ASN A 102 2.19 8.97 27.69
C ASN A 102 1.28 9.04 28.92
N ALA A 103 1.46 8.08 29.83
CA ALA A 103 0.70 8.05 31.09
C ALA A 103 1.09 9.16 32.06
N ASP A 104 2.33 9.68 31.98
CA ASP A 104 2.80 10.80 32.79
C ASP A 104 2.52 12.12 32.06
N PRO A 105 1.59 12.95 32.57
CA PRO A 105 1.23 14.23 31.96
C PRO A 105 2.34 15.28 32.05
N THR A 106 3.37 15.09 32.86
CA THR A 106 4.52 15.99 32.99
C THR A 106 5.59 15.72 31.95
N GLN A 107 5.53 14.55 31.27
CA GLN A 107 6.49 14.15 30.24
C GLN A 107 6.20 14.88 28.94
N ASN A 108 7.14 15.72 28.52
CA ASN A 108 7.04 16.51 27.28
C ASN A 108 7.78 15.90 26.09
N ASN A 109 8.50 14.80 26.29
CA ASN A 109 9.25 14.12 25.23
C ASN A 109 8.58 12.81 24.83
N ALA A 110 8.79 12.40 23.60
CA ALA A 110 8.46 11.05 23.15
C ALA A 110 9.44 10.05 23.79
N LEU A 111 8.90 8.90 24.22
CA LEU A 111 9.68 7.80 24.81
C LEU A 111 9.50 6.54 23.97
N ILE A 112 10.52 5.68 23.97
CA ILE A 112 10.50 4.38 23.29
C ILE A 112 10.72 3.30 24.33
N ASP A 113 9.82 2.31 24.37
CA ASP A 113 9.88 1.14 25.24
C ASP A 113 9.97 -0.13 24.38
N LEU A 114 11.01 -0.93 24.60
CA LEU A 114 11.29 -2.19 23.92
C LEU A 114 10.87 -3.42 24.76
N GLY A 115 10.47 -3.22 26.00
CA GLY A 115 10.12 -4.29 26.95
C GLY A 115 8.72 -4.89 26.76
N GLN A 116 8.04 -4.56 25.66
CA GLN A 116 6.70 -5.03 25.33
C GLN A 116 6.71 -5.96 24.11
N GLN A 117 5.56 -6.59 23.80
CA GLN A 117 5.43 -7.42 22.57
C GLN A 117 5.47 -6.60 21.27
N LYS A 118 5.37 -5.28 21.38
CA LYS A 118 5.59 -4.29 20.32
C LYS A 118 6.56 -3.23 20.80
N ILE A 119 7.25 -2.57 19.90
CA ILE A 119 7.99 -1.35 20.19
C ILE A 119 6.93 -0.27 20.46
N VAL A 120 6.91 0.23 21.69
CA VAL A 120 5.93 1.25 22.12
C VAL A 120 6.57 2.63 22.01
N ILE A 121 5.94 3.51 21.24
CA ILE A 121 6.28 4.93 21.15
C ILE A 121 5.23 5.71 21.94
N SER A 122 5.62 6.25 23.10
CA SER A 122 4.74 7.05 23.93
C SER A 122 4.91 8.52 23.60
N LEU A 123 3.84 9.20 23.21
CA LEU A 123 3.82 10.62 22.87
C LEU A 123 3.19 11.43 24.01
N PRO A 124 3.62 12.69 24.26
CA PRO A 124 2.86 13.61 25.12
C PRO A 124 1.40 13.66 24.67
N GLU A 125 0.47 13.74 25.63
CA GLU A 125 -0.96 13.59 25.34
C GLU A 125 -1.47 14.54 24.24
N LYS A 126 -1.04 15.80 24.27
CA LYS A 126 -1.40 16.79 23.24
C LYS A 126 -0.90 16.37 21.85
N THR A 127 0.34 15.91 21.77
CA THR A 127 0.97 15.43 20.51
C THR A 127 0.30 14.15 20.01
N TYR A 128 -0.04 13.24 20.93
CA TYR A 128 -0.77 12.02 20.58
C TYR A 128 -2.15 12.32 19.97
N ARG A 129 -2.90 13.27 20.52
CA ARG A 129 -4.19 13.67 19.95
C ARG A 129 -4.04 14.23 18.53
N GLN A 130 -3.01 15.03 18.29
CA GLN A 130 -2.69 15.55 16.94
C GLN A 130 -2.33 14.42 15.98
N TYR A 131 -1.46 13.52 16.41
CA TYR A 131 -1.12 12.31 15.65
C TYR A 131 -2.36 11.47 15.31
N TYR A 132 -3.23 11.22 16.31
CA TYR A 132 -4.44 10.43 16.15
C TYR A 132 -5.37 10.98 15.05
N ASN A 133 -5.48 12.29 14.95
CA ASN A 133 -6.31 12.96 13.96
C ASN A 133 -5.78 12.81 12.52
N ILE A 134 -4.46 12.65 12.36
CA ILE A 134 -3.82 12.62 11.04
C ILE A 134 -3.34 11.24 10.61
N GLN A 135 -3.24 10.27 11.51
CA GLN A 135 -2.69 8.94 11.21
C GLN A 135 -3.43 8.18 10.10
N GLY A 136 -4.69 8.50 9.84
CA GLY A 136 -5.53 7.87 8.81
C GLY A 136 -5.26 8.36 7.38
N TYR A 137 -4.54 9.47 7.21
CA TYR A 137 -4.26 10.02 5.90
C TYR A 137 -3.04 9.33 5.27
N ILE A 138 -3.27 8.66 4.14
CA ILE A 138 -2.24 7.86 3.44
C ILE A 138 -1.06 8.74 3.01
N ASP A 139 -1.33 9.94 2.53
CA ASP A 139 -0.31 10.84 1.98
C ASP A 139 0.66 11.37 3.05
N ILE A 140 0.23 11.43 4.31
CA ILE A 140 1.08 11.87 5.42
C ILE A 140 1.88 10.72 6.05
N GLN A 141 1.61 9.47 5.70
CA GLN A 141 2.32 8.31 6.27
C GLN A 141 3.85 8.40 6.14
N PRO A 142 4.43 8.79 4.99
CA PRO A 142 5.89 8.96 4.90
C PRO A 142 6.45 9.97 5.90
N VAL A 143 5.71 11.04 6.18
CA VAL A 143 6.08 12.04 7.20
C VAL A 143 6.06 11.41 8.60
N MET A 144 4.97 10.70 8.93
CA MET A 144 4.85 10.01 10.22
C MET A 144 5.92 8.94 10.40
N HIS A 145 6.23 8.17 9.37
CA HIS A 145 7.30 7.19 9.39
C HIS A 145 8.67 7.85 9.62
N SER A 146 8.94 8.96 8.95
CA SER A 146 10.20 9.69 9.08
C SER A 146 10.38 10.29 10.48
N MET A 147 9.29 10.81 11.06
CA MET A 147 9.34 11.49 12.35
C MET A 147 9.30 10.53 13.55
N LEU A 148 8.60 9.40 13.45
CA LEU A 148 8.35 8.50 14.57
C LEU A 148 9.03 7.14 14.42
N ILE A 149 8.85 6.49 13.27
CA ILE A 149 9.27 5.10 13.11
C ILE A 149 10.76 4.98 12.81
N VAL A 150 11.31 5.84 11.94
CA VAL A 150 12.75 5.82 11.64
C VAL A 150 13.59 6.08 12.89
N PRO A 151 13.33 7.12 13.71
CA PRO A 151 14.06 7.30 14.96
C PRO A 151 13.89 6.12 15.94
N ALA A 152 12.68 5.54 16.03
CA ALA A 152 12.45 4.39 16.87
C ALA A 152 13.22 3.15 16.42
N LEU A 153 13.33 2.90 15.10
CA LEU A 153 14.17 1.83 14.55
C LEU A 153 15.66 2.07 14.83
N VAL A 154 16.14 3.30 14.61
CA VAL A 154 17.54 3.65 14.89
C VAL A 154 17.87 3.42 16.36
N TYR A 155 16.99 3.87 17.27
CA TYR A 155 17.10 3.60 18.71
C TYR A 155 17.12 2.10 19.00
N THR A 156 16.16 1.35 18.44
CA THR A 156 16.06 -0.10 18.62
C THR A 156 17.33 -0.82 18.17
N PHE A 157 17.88 -0.47 17.01
CA PHE A 157 19.14 -1.06 16.55
C PHE A 157 20.34 -0.70 17.45
N SER A 158 20.33 0.50 18.04
CA SER A 158 21.35 0.92 18.98
C SER A 158 21.27 0.11 20.29
N GLU A 159 20.09 -0.13 20.81
CA GLU A 159 19.89 -0.98 22.00
C GLU A 159 20.25 -2.45 21.72
N LEU A 160 19.85 -3.00 20.58
CA LEU A 160 20.23 -4.36 20.16
C LEU A 160 21.74 -4.54 20.04
N ARG A 161 22.46 -3.47 19.65
CA ARG A 161 23.93 -3.52 19.51
C ARG A 161 24.67 -3.66 20.84
N VAL A 162 24.07 -3.17 21.92
CA VAL A 162 24.63 -3.24 23.29
C VAL A 162 24.02 -4.34 24.14
N THR A 163 23.00 -5.02 23.64
CA THR A 163 22.36 -6.16 24.31
C THR A 163 23.33 -7.34 24.36
N ASN A 164 23.52 -7.91 25.56
CA ASN A 164 24.44 -9.02 25.79
C ASN A 164 23.89 -10.37 25.32
N ASP A 165 22.57 -10.50 25.25
CA ASP A 165 21.87 -11.74 24.87
C ASP A 165 20.77 -11.46 23.83
N LEU A 166 21.08 -11.71 22.58
CA LEU A 166 20.12 -11.57 21.48
C LEU A 166 19.11 -12.74 21.45
N GLU A 167 19.40 -13.85 22.12
CA GLU A 167 18.47 -14.99 22.16
C GLU A 167 17.27 -14.67 23.05
N GLU A 168 17.46 -13.94 24.14
CA GLU A 168 16.35 -13.46 24.97
C GLU A 168 15.40 -12.55 24.19
N MET A 169 15.90 -11.83 23.18
CA MET A 169 15.08 -10.95 22.35
C MET A 169 14.09 -11.72 21.47
N GLU A 170 14.32 -13.00 21.19
CA GLU A 170 13.36 -13.85 20.47
C GLU A 170 12.01 -14.02 21.17
N TYR A 171 11.94 -13.73 22.48
CA TYR A 171 10.67 -13.68 23.21
C TYR A 171 9.73 -12.61 22.66
N TYR A 172 10.25 -11.50 22.18
CA TYR A 172 9.45 -10.36 21.72
C TYR A 172 8.99 -10.55 20.27
N ARG A 173 7.70 -10.33 20.02
CA ARG A 173 7.11 -10.42 18.67
C ARG A 173 7.73 -9.41 17.70
N TRP A 174 7.99 -8.18 18.20
CA TRP A 174 8.60 -7.15 17.38
C TRP A 174 10.01 -7.54 16.91
N TYR A 175 10.79 -8.21 17.76
CA TYR A 175 12.15 -8.63 17.39
C TYR A 175 12.13 -9.68 16.28
N ARG A 176 11.29 -10.71 16.42
CA ARG A 176 11.15 -11.75 15.37
C ARG A 176 10.67 -11.17 14.05
N ALA A 177 9.72 -10.22 14.08
CA ALA A 177 9.21 -9.56 12.89
C ALA A 177 10.27 -8.64 12.25
N LEU A 178 11.02 -7.89 13.06
CA LEU A 178 12.11 -7.03 12.61
C LEU A 178 13.27 -7.85 12.02
N LYS A 179 13.64 -8.97 12.67
CA LYS A 179 14.67 -9.89 12.18
C LYS A 179 14.32 -10.42 10.79
N LYS A 180 13.10 -10.92 10.61
CA LYS A 180 12.60 -11.39 9.32
C LYS A 180 12.61 -10.28 8.25
N ALA A 181 12.22 -9.07 8.61
CA ALA A 181 12.22 -7.95 7.69
C ALA A 181 13.65 -7.53 7.28
N CYS A 182 14.61 -7.53 8.22
CA CYS A 182 16.03 -7.29 7.94
C CYS A 182 16.62 -8.37 7.02
N GLU A 183 16.30 -9.64 7.27
CA GLU A 183 16.69 -10.76 6.39
C GLU A 183 16.17 -10.56 4.96
N GLY A 184 14.96 -10.05 4.80
CA GLY A 184 14.36 -9.74 3.51
C GLY A 184 15.13 -8.72 2.67
N ILE A 185 15.91 -7.84 3.32
CA ILE A 185 16.80 -6.87 2.67
C ILE A 185 18.28 -7.25 2.76
N GLY A 186 18.59 -8.48 3.14
CA GLY A 186 19.96 -9.00 3.22
C GLY A 186 20.77 -8.52 4.43
N VAL A 187 20.10 -8.08 5.49
CA VAL A 187 20.71 -7.63 6.75
C VAL A 187 20.45 -8.66 7.85
N SER A 188 21.50 -9.12 8.52
CA SER A 188 21.40 -10.06 9.65
C SER A 188 21.41 -9.31 10.98
N LEU A 189 20.46 -9.62 11.87
CA LEU A 189 20.42 -9.11 13.25
C LEU A 189 21.18 -10.05 14.21
N ASN A 190 22.43 -10.38 13.89
CA ASN A 190 23.37 -11.00 14.79
C ASN A 190 24.44 -10.00 15.26
N GLU A 191 25.30 -10.38 16.18
CA GLU A 191 26.33 -9.47 16.73
C GLU A 191 27.18 -8.80 15.62
N ASP A 192 27.65 -9.60 14.65
CA ASP A 192 28.48 -9.07 13.56
C ASP A 192 27.72 -8.17 12.60
N GLY A 193 26.50 -8.52 12.28
CA GLY A 193 25.61 -7.72 11.46
C GLY A 193 25.28 -6.39 12.11
N LEU A 194 24.91 -6.39 13.39
CA LEU A 194 24.61 -5.20 14.18
C LEU A 194 25.81 -4.25 14.30
N LYS A 195 27.03 -4.80 14.52
CA LYS A 195 28.26 -3.98 14.60
C LYS A 195 28.58 -3.26 13.29
N LYS A 196 28.33 -3.90 12.15
CA LYS A 196 28.65 -3.37 10.81
C LYS A 196 27.53 -2.54 10.18
N MET A 197 26.32 -2.65 10.74
CA MET A 197 25.13 -2.06 10.18
C MET A 197 25.11 -0.52 10.35
N ASP A 198 24.79 0.19 9.28
CA ASP A 198 24.31 1.57 9.34
C ASP A 198 22.83 1.57 9.69
N SER A 199 22.53 1.83 10.97
CA SER A 199 21.16 1.78 11.53
C SER A 199 20.19 2.71 10.80
N PHE A 200 20.66 3.91 10.42
CA PHE A 200 19.81 4.88 9.73
C PHE A 200 19.49 4.44 8.29
N LYS A 201 20.50 3.95 7.56
CA LYS A 201 20.31 3.43 6.21
C LYS A 201 19.36 2.23 6.20
N VAL A 202 19.56 1.29 7.12
CA VAL A 202 18.70 0.11 7.25
C VAL A 202 17.26 0.50 7.60
N ALA A 203 17.06 1.42 8.55
CA ALA A 203 15.72 1.93 8.88
C ALA A 203 15.02 2.56 7.66
N GLN A 204 15.75 3.32 6.83
CA GLN A 204 15.24 3.89 5.59
C GLN A 204 14.86 2.81 4.57
N GLN A 205 15.70 1.78 4.40
CA GLN A 205 15.44 0.67 3.47
C GLN A 205 14.22 -0.13 3.87
N LEU A 206 14.09 -0.45 5.16
CA LEU A 206 12.94 -1.19 5.72
C LEU A 206 11.59 -0.48 5.50
N LEU A 207 11.60 0.83 5.40
CA LEU A 207 10.41 1.67 5.22
C LEU A 207 10.31 2.27 3.81
N ASN A 208 11.10 1.74 2.87
CA ASN A 208 11.10 2.19 1.46
C ASN A 208 11.31 3.70 1.29
N GLY A 209 12.33 4.23 1.98
CA GLY A 209 12.80 5.61 1.85
C GLY A 209 11.79 6.68 2.29
N PRO A 210 11.23 6.62 3.51
CA PRO A 210 10.17 7.52 3.93
C PRO A 210 10.63 8.98 4.00
N LEU A 211 11.91 9.23 4.28
CA LEU A 211 12.44 10.60 4.37
C LEU A 211 12.33 11.36 3.03
N VAL A 212 12.72 10.71 1.93
CA VAL A 212 12.64 11.31 0.59
C VAL A 212 11.19 11.62 0.25
N LYS A 213 10.29 10.66 0.44
CA LYS A 213 8.85 10.81 0.21
C LYS A 213 8.22 11.90 1.09
N ALA A 214 8.67 12.02 2.36
CA ALA A 214 8.20 13.05 3.28
C ALA A 214 8.61 14.46 2.81
N ILE A 215 9.84 14.62 2.32
CA ILE A 215 10.32 15.88 1.77
C ILE A 215 9.56 16.24 0.49
N GLU A 216 9.36 15.28 -0.42
CA GLU A 216 8.58 15.46 -1.64
C GLU A 216 7.15 15.91 -1.33
N TYR A 217 6.47 15.23 -0.39
CA TYR A 217 5.13 15.62 0.07
C TYR A 217 5.11 17.04 0.64
N SER A 218 6.06 17.39 1.49
CA SER A 218 6.15 18.72 2.10
C SER A 218 6.44 19.81 1.06
N ALA A 219 7.27 19.51 0.06
CA ALA A 219 7.59 20.45 -1.03
C ALA A 219 6.41 20.72 -1.96
N MET A 220 5.48 19.77 -2.07
CA MET A 220 4.22 19.91 -2.84
C MET A 220 3.12 20.66 -2.07
N GLY A 221 3.43 21.32 -0.95
CA GLY A 221 2.48 22.08 -0.15
C GLY A 221 1.70 21.26 0.87
N GLY A 222 2.10 19.99 1.13
CA GLY A 222 1.52 19.19 2.21
C GLY A 222 0.00 18.98 2.13
N GLY A 223 -0.59 18.99 0.94
CA GLY A 223 -2.04 18.84 0.76
C GLY A 223 -2.86 20.08 1.13
N ILE A 224 -2.25 21.25 1.23
CA ILE A 224 -2.98 22.51 1.31
C ILE A 224 -3.53 22.77 -0.10
N TYR A 225 -4.73 22.29 -0.35
CA TYR A 225 -5.56 22.84 -1.42
C TYR A 225 -6.08 24.19 -0.91
N GLU A 226 -5.57 25.28 -1.45
CA GLU A 226 -6.27 26.56 -1.39
C GLU A 226 -7.55 26.37 -2.21
N ASP A 227 -8.70 26.46 -1.53
CA ASP A 227 -10.01 26.58 -2.16
C ASP A 227 -10.16 27.97 -2.86
#